data_025e51d5afb004cd10f1d7a359b2d89d
#
_entry.id   025e51d5afb004cd10f1d7a359b2d89d
#
_cell.length_a   1.000
_cell.length_b   1.000
_cell.length_c   1.000
_cell.angle_alpha   90.00
_cell.angle_beta   90.00
_cell.angle_gamma   90.00
#
_symmetry.space_group_name_H-M   'P 1'
#
loop_
_entity.id
_entity.type
_entity.pdbx_description
1 polymer ?
#
loop_
_entity_poly.entity_id
_entity_poly.type
_entity_poly.pdbx_seq_one_letter_code
_entity_poly.pdbx_strand_id
1 'polypeptide(L)'
;FKKYSNLKIYAIDLPGHNKSSKLDEYSLPIFKKIIEDFFEKYKNKRNYIIGHSLGALLAFELAQTVENELQGVFLEEPGWLDEFPDIKDFGPNPFIIQNKSKWKTPIDAINNYKELDPEGFDENPYKASLTALRFYINDIKISTNFDFKPQNYQNIAKSLSIKIYVARANLEKGGMIPEQSKSKALESNKSIVFKEFDTGHNIMSESTDEYFEFVSEFLNHSTDI
;
A
#
# COMPACT_ATOMS: atom_id res chain seq x y z
N PHE A 1 1.06 -3.46 20.35
CA PHE A 1 2.39 -2.81 20.33
C PHE A 1 3.18 -2.91 21.66
N LYS A 2 2.59 -3.14 22.85
CA LYS A 2 3.36 -3.34 24.10
C LYS A 2 4.42 -4.46 24.00
N LYS A 3 4.17 -5.50 23.18
CA LYS A 3 5.11 -6.62 22.95
C LYS A 3 6.38 -6.20 22.18
N TYR A 4 6.34 -5.08 21.48
CA TYR A 4 7.42 -4.59 20.59
C TYR A 4 7.93 -3.21 21.02
N SER A 5 8.04 -2.98 22.35
CA SER A 5 8.49 -1.70 22.93
C SER A 5 9.88 -1.24 22.46
N ASN A 6 10.68 -2.15 21.90
CA ASN A 6 12.04 -1.87 21.41
C ASN A 6 12.11 -1.53 19.93
N LEU A 7 10.98 -1.56 19.20
CA LEU A 7 10.95 -1.17 17.79
C LEU A 7 10.85 0.34 17.66
N LYS A 8 11.69 0.92 16.81
CA LYS A 8 11.46 2.24 16.25
C LYS A 8 10.61 2.10 15.00
N ILE A 9 9.45 2.74 14.99
CA ILE A 9 8.53 2.72 13.85
C ILE A 9 8.56 4.09 13.17
N TYR A 10 8.76 4.07 11.86
CA TYR A 10 8.70 5.23 10.99
C TYR A 10 7.58 5.02 9.98
N ALA A 11 6.68 5.97 9.86
CA ALA A 11 5.66 6.00 8.82
C ALA A 11 5.94 7.19 7.91
N ILE A 12 6.04 6.93 6.61
CA ILE A 12 6.28 7.97 5.61
C ILE A 12 4.97 8.32 4.90
N ASP A 13 4.66 9.59 4.84
CA ASP A 13 3.69 10.08 3.86
C ASP A 13 4.42 10.16 2.51
N LEU A 14 3.99 9.38 1.53
CA LEU A 14 4.56 9.42 0.19
C LEU A 14 4.38 10.81 -0.44
N PRO A 15 5.22 11.22 -1.40
CA PRO A 15 5.03 12.49 -2.09
C PRO A 15 3.60 12.69 -2.58
N GLY A 16 3.08 13.90 -2.40
CA GLY A 16 1.70 14.22 -2.74
C GLY A 16 0.62 13.69 -1.80
N HIS A 17 1.01 12.92 -0.77
CA HIS A 17 0.10 12.44 0.27
C HIS A 17 0.27 13.25 1.53
N ASN A 18 -0.86 13.52 2.22
CA ASN A 18 -0.97 14.18 3.52
C ASN A 18 -0.04 15.41 3.63
N LYS A 19 0.99 15.37 4.48
CA LYS A 19 1.90 16.49 4.76
C LYS A 19 3.15 16.51 3.88
N SER A 20 3.38 15.49 3.07
CA SER A 20 4.51 15.46 2.16
C SER A 20 4.34 16.43 0.99
N SER A 21 5.46 16.92 0.48
CA SER A 21 5.49 17.86 -0.63
C SER A 21 4.78 17.31 -1.86
N LYS A 22 4.08 18.20 -2.54
CA LYS A 22 3.55 17.93 -3.87
C LYS A 22 4.68 18.04 -4.89
N LEU A 23 4.64 17.19 -5.90
CA LEU A 23 5.61 17.17 -7.00
C LEU A 23 4.95 17.63 -8.31
N ASP A 24 5.78 18.04 -9.26
CA ASP A 24 5.30 18.36 -10.61
C ASP A 24 4.94 17.09 -11.37
N GLU A 25 5.67 16.01 -11.10
CA GLU A 25 5.50 14.69 -11.73
C GLU A 25 5.52 13.57 -10.67
N TYR A 26 4.72 12.54 -10.88
CA TYR A 26 4.65 11.34 -10.05
C TYR A 26 4.92 10.10 -10.88
N SER A 27 5.95 9.34 -10.50
CA SER A 27 6.30 8.07 -11.14
C SER A 27 6.93 7.10 -10.15
N LEU A 28 6.91 5.81 -10.44
CA LEU A 28 7.55 4.80 -9.60
C LEU A 28 9.04 5.07 -9.36
N PRO A 29 9.86 5.46 -10.37
CA PRO A 29 11.27 5.79 -10.15
C PRO A 29 11.49 6.95 -9.18
N ILE A 30 10.67 8.00 -9.27
CA ILE A 30 10.74 9.15 -8.35
C ILE A 30 10.40 8.71 -6.92
N PHE A 31 9.32 7.95 -6.74
CA PHE A 31 8.95 7.43 -5.43
C PHE A 31 10.01 6.49 -4.87
N LYS A 32 10.52 5.58 -5.70
CA LYS A 32 11.60 4.66 -5.31
C LYS A 32 12.81 5.42 -4.77
N LYS A 33 13.28 6.44 -5.49
CA LYS A 33 14.41 7.26 -5.04
C LYS A 33 14.15 7.93 -3.69
N ILE A 34 12.95 8.47 -3.47
CA ILE A 34 12.59 9.13 -2.22
C ILE A 34 12.54 8.16 -1.04
N ILE A 35 11.98 6.95 -1.23
CA ILE A 35 11.95 5.96 -0.17
C ILE A 35 13.33 5.34 0.10
N GLU A 36 14.20 5.22 -0.91
CA GLU A 36 15.60 4.84 -0.72
C GLU A 36 16.33 5.86 0.15
N ASP A 37 16.22 7.15 -0.14
CA ASP A 37 16.83 8.22 0.64
C ASP A 37 16.28 8.26 2.09
N PHE A 38 14.98 8.00 2.24
CA PHE A 38 14.36 7.87 3.55
C PHE A 38 14.91 6.67 4.32
N PHE A 39 14.99 5.49 3.67
CA PHE A 39 15.54 4.29 4.26
C PHE A 39 16.98 4.50 4.71
N GLU A 40 17.84 5.02 3.85
CA GLU A 40 19.24 5.31 4.15
C GLU A 40 19.39 6.21 5.39
N LYS A 41 18.51 7.21 5.52
CA LYS A 41 18.54 8.15 6.64
C LYS A 41 18.15 7.52 7.98
N TYR A 42 17.23 6.56 7.97
CA TYR A 42 16.60 6.04 9.19
C TYR A 42 16.90 4.57 9.48
N LYS A 43 17.60 3.85 8.57
CA LYS A 43 17.96 2.44 8.76
C LYS A 43 18.77 2.19 10.04
N ASN A 44 18.61 1.01 10.57
CA ASN A 44 19.32 0.50 11.74
C ASN A 44 20.06 -0.81 11.40
N LYS A 45 20.55 -1.52 12.43
CA LYS A 45 21.18 -2.83 12.24
C LYS A 45 20.20 -3.91 11.76
N ARG A 46 18.93 -3.80 12.12
CA ARG A 46 17.85 -4.70 11.72
C ARG A 46 16.69 -3.86 11.24
N ASN A 47 16.25 -4.08 10.02
CA ASN A 47 15.17 -3.32 9.41
C ASN A 47 14.11 -4.26 8.88
N TYR A 48 12.87 -3.84 9.01
CA TYR A 48 11.69 -4.44 8.42
C TYR A 48 10.96 -3.38 7.61
N ILE A 49 10.38 -3.77 6.51
CA ILE A 49 9.54 -2.88 5.72
C ILE A 49 8.14 -3.47 5.66
N ILE A 50 7.14 -2.63 5.91
CA ILE A 50 5.73 -2.98 5.78
C ILE A 50 5.11 -1.96 4.82
N GLY A 51 4.41 -2.44 3.81
CA GLY A 51 3.73 -1.60 2.84
C GLY A 51 2.33 -2.09 2.52
N HIS A 52 1.43 -1.16 2.18
CA HIS A 52 0.09 -1.43 1.69
C HIS A 52 -0.09 -0.82 0.29
N SER A 53 -0.71 -1.55 -0.63
CA SER A 53 -1.04 -1.09 -1.97
C SER A 53 0.18 -0.51 -2.71
N LEU A 54 0.16 0.77 -3.14
CA LEU A 54 1.31 1.46 -3.71
C LEU A 54 2.54 1.39 -2.78
N GLY A 55 2.34 1.51 -1.46
CA GLY A 55 3.41 1.34 -0.48
C GLY A 55 4.00 -0.07 -0.47
N ALA A 56 3.20 -1.10 -0.75
CA ALA A 56 3.67 -2.48 -0.87
C ALA A 56 4.46 -2.70 -2.16
N LEU A 57 4.04 -2.13 -3.28
CA LEU A 57 4.80 -2.11 -4.53
C LEU A 57 6.19 -1.50 -4.30
N LEU A 58 6.22 -0.33 -3.70
CA LEU A 58 7.46 0.40 -3.40
C LEU A 58 8.34 -0.34 -2.38
N ALA A 59 7.75 -0.94 -1.35
CA ALA A 59 8.46 -1.76 -0.38
C ALA A 59 9.16 -2.97 -1.03
N PHE A 60 8.49 -3.59 -1.99
CA PHE A 60 9.02 -4.73 -2.72
C PHE A 60 10.18 -4.34 -3.67
N GLU A 61 10.05 -3.21 -4.37
CA GLU A 61 11.14 -2.64 -5.18
C GLU A 61 12.34 -2.23 -4.32
N LEU A 62 12.09 -1.59 -3.17
CA LEU A 62 13.14 -1.20 -2.24
C LEU A 62 13.86 -2.41 -1.68
N ALA A 63 13.13 -3.48 -1.33
CA ALA A 63 13.71 -4.71 -0.82
C ALA A 63 14.79 -5.29 -1.75
N GLN A 64 14.61 -5.20 -3.06
CA GLN A 64 15.61 -5.64 -4.04
C GLN A 64 16.92 -4.84 -3.96
N THR A 65 16.82 -3.54 -3.64
CA THR A 65 18.00 -2.66 -3.57
C THR A 65 18.75 -2.80 -2.24
N VAL A 66 18.01 -3.02 -1.14
CA VAL A 66 18.56 -3.00 0.23
C VAL A 66 18.45 -4.34 0.95
N GLU A 67 18.38 -5.45 0.22
CA GLU A 67 18.15 -6.79 0.74
C GLU A 67 19.05 -7.15 1.92
N ASN A 68 20.34 -6.89 1.80
CA ASN A 68 21.34 -7.21 2.82
C ASN A 68 21.13 -6.47 4.15
N GLU A 69 20.29 -5.46 4.16
CA GLU A 69 19.98 -4.63 5.33
C GLU A 69 18.61 -4.94 5.93
N LEU A 70 17.87 -5.88 5.30
CA LEU A 70 16.51 -6.25 5.70
C LEU A 70 16.46 -7.61 6.37
N GLN A 71 15.59 -7.73 7.36
CA GLN A 71 15.17 -9.00 7.94
C GLN A 71 13.98 -9.61 7.20
N GLY A 72 13.21 -8.79 6.50
CA GLY A 72 12.08 -9.20 5.71
C GLY A 72 11.21 -8.03 5.25
N VAL A 73 10.26 -8.34 4.39
CA VAL A 73 9.27 -7.40 3.88
C VAL A 73 7.86 -7.97 4.04
N PHE A 74 6.93 -7.15 4.52
CA PHE A 74 5.52 -7.47 4.65
C PHE A 74 4.71 -6.61 3.68
N LEU A 75 3.94 -7.25 2.83
CA LEU A 75 3.21 -6.65 1.73
C LEU A 75 1.71 -6.89 1.92
N GLU A 76 0.96 -5.82 2.14
CA GLU A 76 -0.50 -5.87 2.12
C GLU A 76 -0.97 -5.45 0.74
N GLU A 77 -1.57 -6.39 -0.01
CA GLU A 77 -2.16 -6.13 -1.32
C GLU A 77 -1.23 -5.40 -2.30
N PRO A 78 -0.03 -5.94 -2.62
CA PRO A 78 1.00 -5.26 -3.43
C PRO A 78 0.60 -5.00 -4.89
N GLY A 79 -0.60 -5.36 -5.32
CA GLY A 79 -1.05 -5.13 -6.69
C GLY A 79 -0.21 -5.89 -7.72
N TRP A 80 0.12 -7.15 -7.44
CA TRP A 80 0.82 -8.02 -8.39
C TRP A 80 -0.10 -8.44 -9.52
N LEU A 81 -0.13 -7.62 -10.56
CA LEU A 81 -0.93 -7.80 -11.75
C LEU A 81 -0.01 -7.99 -12.95
N ASP A 82 -0.36 -8.91 -13.84
CA ASP A 82 0.37 -9.09 -15.11
C ASP A 82 0.08 -7.93 -16.08
N GLU A 83 -1.13 -7.38 -16.00
CA GLU A 83 -1.57 -6.20 -16.72
C GLU A 83 -2.29 -5.26 -15.74
N PHE A 84 -1.88 -4.00 -15.69
CA PHE A 84 -2.63 -3.01 -14.95
C PHE A 84 -3.85 -2.60 -15.79
N PRO A 85 -5.05 -2.58 -15.19
CA PRO A 85 -6.19 -1.93 -15.83
C PRO A 85 -5.86 -0.45 -16.11
N ASP A 86 -6.55 0.13 -17.07
CA ASP A 86 -6.38 1.57 -17.37
C ASP A 86 -6.60 2.37 -16.06
N ILE A 87 -5.76 3.37 -15.80
CA ILE A 87 -5.88 4.24 -14.62
C ILE A 87 -7.28 4.85 -14.49
N LYS A 88 -8.01 4.93 -15.61
CA LYS A 88 -9.43 5.36 -15.63
C LYS A 88 -10.35 4.42 -14.88
N ASP A 89 -9.97 3.15 -14.77
CA ASP A 89 -10.74 2.12 -14.07
C ASP A 89 -10.41 2.05 -12.59
N PHE A 90 -9.26 2.59 -12.18
CA PHE A 90 -8.79 2.67 -10.78
C PHE A 90 -8.78 4.08 -10.19
N GLY A 91 -8.83 5.07 -11.04
CA GLY A 91 -8.77 6.47 -10.63
C GLY A 91 -9.96 6.87 -9.76
N PRO A 92 -9.84 7.96 -9.02
CA PRO A 92 -10.98 8.52 -8.33
C PRO A 92 -12.08 8.82 -9.33
N ASN A 93 -13.32 8.59 -8.90
CA ASN A 93 -14.50 8.91 -9.71
C ASN A 93 -14.30 10.27 -10.42
N PRO A 94 -14.54 10.37 -11.73
CA PRO A 94 -14.39 11.61 -12.50
C PRO A 94 -15.06 12.82 -11.85
N PHE A 95 -16.13 12.60 -11.13
CA PHE A 95 -16.82 13.65 -10.35
C PHE A 95 -15.91 14.25 -9.26
N ILE A 96 -15.12 13.44 -8.56
CA ILE A 96 -14.14 13.91 -7.55
C ILE A 96 -13.11 14.78 -8.23
N ILE A 97 -12.59 14.34 -9.39
CA ILE A 97 -11.58 15.08 -10.15
C ILE A 97 -12.10 16.46 -10.54
N GLN A 98 -13.34 16.53 -11.04
CA GLN A 98 -13.98 17.77 -11.49
C GLN A 98 -14.29 18.72 -10.33
N ASN A 99 -14.64 18.20 -9.16
CA ASN A 99 -15.12 19.01 -8.05
C ASN A 99 -14.05 19.34 -7.01
N LYS A 100 -12.94 18.59 -6.94
CA LYS A 100 -11.88 18.82 -5.96
C LYS A 100 -11.37 20.26 -5.94
N SER A 101 -11.25 20.92 -7.10
CA SER A 101 -10.82 22.32 -7.20
C SER A 101 -11.77 23.32 -6.54
N LYS A 102 -13.03 22.93 -6.31
CA LYS A 102 -14.06 23.73 -5.67
C LYS A 102 -14.06 23.59 -4.15
N TRP A 103 -13.39 22.56 -3.61
CA TRP A 103 -13.35 22.31 -2.17
C TRP A 103 -12.37 23.28 -1.49
N LYS A 104 -12.90 24.18 -0.70
CA LYS A 104 -12.12 25.14 0.07
C LYS A 104 -11.79 24.63 1.47
N THR A 105 -12.65 23.78 2.00
CA THR A 105 -12.57 23.21 3.35
C THR A 105 -12.72 21.71 3.34
N PRO A 106 -12.25 20.99 4.40
CA PRO A 106 -12.54 19.57 4.58
C PRO A 106 -14.04 19.22 4.55
N ILE A 107 -14.88 20.14 5.04
CA ILE A 107 -16.33 19.96 5.08
C ILE A 107 -16.94 19.97 3.67
N ASP A 108 -16.41 20.82 2.77
CA ASP A 108 -16.85 20.80 1.37
C ASP A 108 -16.61 19.44 0.73
N ALA A 109 -15.45 18.82 0.99
CA ALA A 109 -15.13 17.51 0.50
C ALA A 109 -16.07 16.42 1.04
N ILE A 110 -16.35 16.45 2.35
CA ILE A 110 -17.24 15.49 3.00
C ILE A 110 -18.67 15.62 2.46
N ASN A 111 -19.19 16.83 2.37
CA ASN A 111 -20.54 17.08 1.87
C ASN A 111 -20.70 16.65 0.41
N ASN A 112 -19.71 16.96 -0.42
CA ASN A 112 -19.72 16.58 -1.83
C ASN A 112 -19.55 15.07 -2.03
N TYR A 113 -18.77 14.40 -1.18
CA TYR A 113 -18.66 12.94 -1.19
C TYR A 113 -19.97 12.27 -0.77
N LYS A 114 -20.70 12.84 0.20
CA LYS A 114 -22.03 12.38 0.61
C LYS A 114 -23.06 12.47 -0.51
N GLU A 115 -22.99 13.54 -1.33
CA GLU A 115 -23.85 13.69 -2.52
C GLU A 115 -23.52 12.64 -3.59
N LEU A 116 -22.24 12.24 -3.70
CA LEU A 116 -21.75 11.29 -4.68
C LEU A 116 -22.10 9.84 -4.34
N ASP A 117 -21.98 9.47 -3.07
CA ASP A 117 -22.20 8.12 -2.54
C ASP A 117 -23.03 8.20 -1.26
N PRO A 118 -24.34 8.51 -1.37
CA PRO A 118 -25.20 8.66 -0.20
C PRO A 118 -25.40 7.33 0.54
N GLU A 119 -25.50 6.20 -0.18
CA GLU A 119 -25.70 4.89 0.42
C GLU A 119 -24.48 4.45 1.23
N GLY A 120 -23.28 4.50 0.65
CA GLY A 120 -22.04 4.19 1.34
C GLY A 120 -21.74 5.16 2.50
N PHE A 121 -22.20 6.42 2.38
CA PHE A 121 -22.06 7.38 3.45
C PHE A 121 -23.01 7.06 4.63
N ASP A 122 -24.24 6.66 4.36
CA ASP A 122 -25.21 6.30 5.41
C ASP A 122 -24.84 4.95 6.05
N GLU A 123 -24.27 4.01 5.30
CA GLU A 123 -23.78 2.72 5.81
C GLU A 123 -22.61 2.89 6.77
N ASN A 124 -21.62 3.70 6.41
CA ASN A 124 -20.44 3.97 7.26
C ASN A 124 -19.94 5.42 7.11
N PRO A 125 -20.58 6.39 7.81
CA PRO A 125 -20.23 7.81 7.72
C PRO A 125 -18.77 8.13 8.07
N TYR A 126 -18.18 7.36 8.99
CA TYR A 126 -16.79 7.54 9.40
C TYR A 126 -15.84 7.17 8.27
N LYS A 127 -15.98 5.97 7.69
CA LYS A 127 -15.15 5.49 6.57
C LYS A 127 -15.29 6.43 5.35
N ALA A 128 -16.51 6.81 5.01
CA ALA A 128 -16.80 7.71 3.91
C ALA A 128 -16.16 9.10 4.14
N SER A 129 -16.27 9.65 5.34
CA SER A 129 -15.64 10.93 5.68
C SER A 129 -14.12 10.89 5.59
N LEU A 130 -13.49 9.80 6.07
CA LEU A 130 -12.03 9.61 5.94
C LEU A 130 -11.61 9.53 4.48
N THR A 131 -12.38 8.86 3.63
CA THR A 131 -12.13 8.76 2.19
C THR A 131 -12.22 10.14 1.53
N ALA A 132 -13.25 10.92 1.84
CA ALA A 132 -13.39 12.29 1.36
C ALA A 132 -12.21 13.17 1.77
N LEU A 133 -11.76 13.06 3.03
CA LEU A 133 -10.60 13.81 3.54
C LEU A 133 -9.30 13.40 2.85
N ARG A 134 -9.09 12.12 2.56
CA ARG A 134 -7.94 11.67 1.77
C ARG A 134 -7.91 12.32 0.39
N PHE A 135 -9.04 12.34 -0.31
CA PHE A 135 -9.13 13.04 -1.60
C PHE A 135 -8.92 14.55 -1.45
N TYR A 136 -9.36 15.17 -0.37
CA TYR A 136 -9.12 16.59 -0.12
C TYR A 136 -7.64 16.91 0.07
N ILE A 137 -6.93 16.12 0.85
CA ILE A 137 -5.55 16.37 1.25
C ILE A 137 -4.56 15.99 0.14
N ASN A 138 -4.73 14.81 -0.45
CA ASN A 138 -3.76 14.25 -1.41
C ASN A 138 -3.76 15.04 -2.73
N ASP A 139 -2.60 15.06 -3.42
CA ASP A 139 -2.53 15.65 -4.76
C ASP A 139 -3.28 14.78 -5.77
N ILE A 140 -4.23 15.39 -6.47
CA ILE A 140 -5.05 14.69 -7.47
C ILE A 140 -4.20 14.14 -8.63
N LYS A 141 -3.06 14.76 -8.94
CA LYS A 141 -2.15 14.32 -10.00
C LYS A 141 -1.67 12.89 -9.79
N ILE A 142 -1.59 12.40 -8.53
CA ILE A 142 -1.23 11.02 -8.24
C ILE A 142 -2.23 10.06 -8.88
N SER A 143 -3.51 10.39 -8.83
CA SER A 143 -4.56 9.53 -9.37
C SER A 143 -4.87 9.76 -10.85
N THR A 144 -4.36 10.84 -11.46
CA THR A 144 -4.66 11.17 -12.85
C THR A 144 -3.48 11.03 -13.78
N ASN A 145 -2.26 11.17 -13.28
CA ASN A 145 -1.04 11.27 -14.10
C ASN A 145 0.07 10.30 -13.64
N PHE A 146 -0.23 9.36 -12.75
CA PHE A 146 0.77 8.40 -12.30
C PHE A 146 0.99 7.32 -13.38
N ASP A 147 2.23 7.17 -13.83
CA ASP A 147 2.62 6.11 -14.77
C ASP A 147 2.83 4.79 -14.00
N PHE A 148 1.74 4.05 -13.82
CA PHE A 148 1.78 2.71 -13.27
C PHE A 148 2.19 1.73 -14.37
N LYS A 149 3.39 1.15 -14.23
CA LYS A 149 3.79 0.00 -15.04
C LYS A 149 3.71 -1.26 -14.19
N PRO A 150 3.28 -2.39 -14.79
CA PRO A 150 3.31 -3.68 -14.11
C PRO A 150 4.72 -3.96 -13.59
N GLN A 151 4.83 -4.30 -12.31
CA GLN A 151 6.09 -4.79 -11.76
C GLN A 151 6.41 -6.18 -12.34
N ASN A 152 7.66 -6.43 -12.61
CA ASN A 152 8.11 -7.80 -12.80
C ASN A 152 8.29 -8.49 -11.44
N TYR A 153 7.15 -8.64 -10.70
CA TYR A 153 7.15 -9.18 -9.34
C TYR A 153 7.76 -10.58 -9.25
N GLN A 154 7.66 -11.38 -10.30
CA GLN A 154 8.25 -12.71 -10.36
C GLN A 154 9.79 -12.65 -10.30
N ASN A 155 10.39 -11.78 -11.10
CA ASN A 155 11.84 -11.60 -11.10
C ASN A 155 12.32 -11.02 -9.77
N ILE A 156 11.60 -10.06 -9.20
CA ILE A 156 11.92 -9.50 -7.88
C ILE A 156 11.81 -10.60 -6.82
N ALA A 157 10.71 -11.35 -6.79
CA ALA A 157 10.53 -12.45 -5.86
C ALA A 157 11.67 -13.48 -5.94
N LYS A 158 12.05 -13.86 -7.16
CA LYS A 158 13.15 -14.82 -7.41
C LYS A 158 14.51 -14.31 -6.94
N SER A 159 14.75 -13.01 -6.97
CA SER A 159 16.03 -12.41 -6.59
C SER A 159 16.20 -12.28 -5.07
N LEU A 160 15.11 -12.30 -4.30
CA LEU A 160 15.14 -12.06 -2.86
C LEU A 160 15.28 -13.36 -2.07
N SER A 161 16.22 -13.35 -1.10
CA SER A 161 16.45 -14.44 -0.14
C SER A 161 15.84 -14.15 1.24
N ILE A 162 15.40 -12.90 1.48
CA ILE A 162 14.74 -12.49 2.71
C ILE A 162 13.31 -13.03 2.81
N LYS A 163 12.74 -12.98 3.99
CA LYS A 163 11.33 -13.36 4.23
C LYS A 163 10.39 -12.37 3.56
N ILE A 164 9.44 -12.90 2.80
CA ILE A 164 8.39 -12.13 2.13
C ILE A 164 7.05 -12.63 2.67
N TYR A 165 6.33 -11.77 3.37
CA TYR A 165 4.98 -12.04 3.86
C TYR A 165 3.98 -11.22 3.04
N VAL A 166 2.89 -11.85 2.62
CA VAL A 166 1.87 -11.23 1.77
C VAL A 166 0.50 -11.44 2.38
N ALA A 167 -0.14 -10.36 2.80
CA ALA A 167 -1.54 -10.33 3.15
C ALA A 167 -2.36 -10.10 1.88
N ARG A 168 -3.23 -11.06 1.55
CA ARG A 168 -4.06 -11.07 0.35
C ARG A 168 -5.53 -10.97 0.70
N ALA A 169 -6.23 -10.04 0.11
CA ALA A 169 -7.67 -9.86 0.28
C ALA A 169 -8.48 -10.77 -0.65
N ASN A 170 -9.77 -10.90 -0.35
CA ASN A 170 -10.73 -11.59 -1.19
C ASN A 170 -11.03 -10.79 -2.47
N LEU A 171 -10.80 -11.40 -3.64
CA LEU A 171 -11.02 -10.75 -4.94
C LEU A 171 -12.48 -10.29 -5.13
N GLU A 172 -13.46 -11.07 -4.63
CA GLU A 172 -14.88 -10.73 -4.74
C GLU A 172 -15.24 -9.49 -3.90
N LYS A 173 -14.40 -9.14 -2.92
CA LYS A 173 -14.54 -7.96 -2.05
C LYS A 173 -13.64 -6.80 -2.46
N GLY A 174 -12.97 -6.90 -3.62
CA GLY A 174 -12.09 -5.85 -4.15
C GLY A 174 -10.61 -6.05 -3.83
N GLY A 175 -10.16 -7.26 -3.54
CA GLY A 175 -8.75 -7.63 -3.48
C GLY A 175 -8.07 -7.47 -4.84
N MET A 176 -6.76 -7.26 -4.85
CA MET A 176 -6.00 -6.93 -6.05
C MET A 176 -5.07 -8.04 -6.56
N ILE A 177 -4.88 -9.13 -5.81
CA ILE A 177 -3.96 -10.20 -6.22
C ILE A 177 -4.75 -11.39 -6.79
N PRO A 178 -4.78 -11.61 -8.12
CA PRO A 178 -5.40 -12.78 -8.73
C PRO A 178 -4.74 -14.08 -8.27
N GLU A 179 -5.49 -15.19 -8.27
CA GLU A 179 -4.95 -16.52 -7.90
C GLU A 179 -3.78 -16.93 -8.81
N GLN A 180 -3.84 -16.56 -10.10
CA GLN A 180 -2.75 -16.78 -11.03
C GLN A 180 -1.47 -16.05 -10.63
N SER A 181 -1.58 -14.78 -10.16
CA SER A 181 -0.42 -14.00 -9.72
C SER A 181 0.21 -14.56 -8.45
N LYS A 182 -0.63 -15.00 -7.49
CA LYS A 182 -0.16 -15.73 -6.30
C LYS A 182 0.59 -17.00 -6.67
N SER A 183 0.04 -17.82 -7.56
CA SER A 183 0.68 -19.06 -8.03
C SER A 183 2.04 -18.77 -8.68
N LYS A 184 2.12 -17.79 -9.57
CA LYS A 184 3.38 -17.38 -10.22
C LYS A 184 4.42 -16.85 -9.21
N ALA A 185 3.99 -16.10 -8.21
CA ALA A 185 4.88 -15.62 -7.15
C ALA A 185 5.47 -16.80 -6.36
N LEU A 186 4.65 -17.77 -5.96
CA LEU A 186 5.08 -18.99 -5.24
C LEU A 186 5.97 -19.89 -6.09
N GLU A 187 5.74 -19.99 -7.40
CA GLU A 187 6.64 -20.69 -8.32
C GLU A 187 8.02 -20.01 -8.40
N SER A 188 8.03 -18.68 -8.35
CA SER A 188 9.25 -17.88 -8.40
C SER A 188 10.05 -17.91 -7.09
N ASN A 189 9.36 -17.94 -5.95
CA ASN A 189 9.96 -18.02 -4.62
C ASN A 189 9.03 -18.75 -3.64
N LYS A 190 9.38 -19.99 -3.32
CA LYS A 190 8.58 -20.86 -2.42
C LYS A 190 8.62 -20.42 -0.95
N SER A 191 9.50 -19.51 -0.58
CA SER A 191 9.59 -18.98 0.78
C SER A 191 8.60 -17.84 1.07
N ILE A 192 7.84 -17.41 0.06
CA ILE A 192 6.79 -16.41 0.27
C ILE A 192 5.67 -17.02 1.12
N VAL A 193 5.30 -16.33 2.18
CA VAL A 193 4.20 -16.70 3.07
C VAL A 193 2.99 -15.86 2.73
N PHE A 194 1.94 -16.50 2.21
CA PHE A 194 0.64 -15.86 1.97
C PHE A 194 -0.32 -16.13 3.11
N LYS A 195 -1.07 -15.13 3.51
CA LYS A 195 -2.29 -15.29 4.31
C LYS A 195 -3.46 -14.62 3.60
N GLU A 196 -4.54 -15.39 3.45
CA GLU A 196 -5.80 -14.93 2.86
C GLU A 196 -6.68 -14.29 3.93
N PHE A 197 -7.32 -13.18 3.55
CA PHE A 197 -8.25 -12.46 4.41
C PHE A 197 -9.59 -12.30 3.69
N ASP A 198 -10.68 -12.57 4.39
CA ASP A 198 -12.03 -12.38 3.85
C ASP A 198 -12.49 -10.92 3.92
N THR A 199 -11.65 -10.03 3.41
CA THR A 199 -11.82 -8.56 3.43
C THR A 199 -11.69 -7.98 2.03
N GLY A 200 -11.99 -6.69 1.89
CA GLY A 200 -11.57 -5.89 0.74
C GLY A 200 -10.10 -5.47 0.82
N HIS A 201 -9.73 -4.57 -0.08
CA HIS A 201 -8.35 -4.08 -0.27
C HIS A 201 -7.67 -3.49 0.99
N ASN A 202 -8.43 -3.02 1.97
CA ASN A 202 -7.89 -2.43 3.19
C ASN A 202 -7.93 -3.41 4.37
N ILE A 203 -7.16 -4.49 4.31
CA ILE A 203 -7.16 -5.60 5.26
C ILE A 203 -6.97 -5.13 6.70
N MET A 204 -5.97 -4.29 6.95
CA MET A 204 -5.66 -3.76 8.28
C MET A 204 -6.86 -3.10 8.95
N SER A 205 -7.71 -2.40 8.20
CA SER A 205 -8.88 -1.70 8.75
C SER A 205 -10.11 -2.58 8.87
N GLU A 206 -10.21 -3.66 8.08
CA GLU A 206 -11.38 -4.53 8.00
C GLU A 206 -11.25 -5.79 8.87
N SER A 207 -10.02 -6.29 9.09
CA SER A 207 -9.69 -7.43 9.93
C SER A 207 -8.48 -7.14 10.82
N THR A 208 -8.60 -6.12 11.68
CA THR A 208 -7.49 -5.53 12.45
C THR A 208 -6.74 -6.55 13.30
N ASP A 209 -7.46 -7.37 14.09
CA ASP A 209 -6.83 -8.31 15.03
C ASP A 209 -6.06 -9.41 14.28
N GLU A 210 -6.68 -10.02 13.29
CA GLU A 210 -6.07 -11.07 12.48
C GLU A 210 -4.88 -10.56 11.66
N TYR A 211 -4.97 -9.32 11.15
CA TYR A 211 -3.87 -8.66 10.47
C TYR A 211 -2.67 -8.47 11.41
N PHE A 212 -2.88 -7.97 12.62
CA PHE A 212 -1.81 -7.78 13.58
C PHE A 212 -1.23 -9.09 14.13
N GLU A 213 -1.99 -10.17 14.18
CA GLU A 213 -1.46 -11.50 14.44
C GLU A 213 -0.46 -11.90 13.35
N PHE A 214 -0.80 -11.72 12.09
CA PHE A 214 0.07 -12.04 10.96
C PHE A 214 1.32 -11.15 10.89
N VAL A 215 1.20 -9.85 11.19
CA VAL A 215 2.35 -8.95 11.35
C VAL A 215 3.24 -9.39 12.52
N SER A 216 2.64 -9.86 13.61
CA SER A 216 3.38 -10.39 14.76
C SER A 216 4.14 -11.66 14.44
N GLU A 217 3.57 -12.55 13.66
CA GLU A 217 4.23 -13.73 13.12
C GLU A 217 5.44 -13.34 12.27
N PHE A 218 5.27 -12.43 11.33
CA PHE A 218 6.35 -11.88 10.50
C PHE A 218 7.52 -11.36 11.33
N LEU A 219 7.25 -10.55 12.35
CA LEU A 219 8.28 -9.95 13.19
C LEU A 219 8.97 -10.96 14.11
N ASN A 220 8.25 -11.99 14.61
CA ASN A 220 8.81 -13.01 15.52
C ASN A 220 9.70 -14.03 14.79
N HIS A 221 9.29 -14.51 13.61
CA HIS A 221 10.09 -15.47 12.83
C HIS A 221 11.44 -14.90 12.35
N SER A 222 11.65 -13.60 12.52
CA SER A 222 12.90 -12.94 12.15
C SER A 222 13.89 -12.81 13.32
N THR A 223 13.53 -13.34 14.50
CA THR A 223 14.40 -13.31 15.70
C THR A 223 15.17 -14.60 15.96
N ASP A 224 14.92 -15.67 15.19
CA ASP A 224 15.51 -17.01 15.40
C ASP A 224 16.77 -17.24 14.55
N ILE A 225 17.67 -16.23 14.41
CA ILE A 225 19.03 -16.41 13.87
C ILE A 225 20.04 -15.75 14.81
#